data_b71b9c942607b78a22b9576b28c7149d
#
_entry.id   b71b9c942607b78a22b9576b28c7149d
#
_cell.length_a   1.000
_cell.length_b   1.000
_cell.length_c   1.000
_cell.angle_alpha   90.00
_cell.angle_beta   90.00
_cell.angle_gamma   90.00
#
_symmetry.space_group_name_H-M   'P 1'
#
loop_
_entity.id
_entity.type
_entity.pdbx_description
1 polymer ?
#
loop_
_entity_poly.entity_id
_entity_poly.type
_entity_poly.pdbx_seq_one_letter_code
_entity_poly.pdbx_strand_id
1 'polypeptide(L)'
;MEFIKALDLIREIPDFPKPGIIFQDITPLLSSPSAFAAVISKMSESLIDIEVIGGVEARGFILGSALASKSYLGFVPFRKKGKLPHTTFGAQYGLEYGYDEIEVHTDAFQVGQKVLIVDDVLATGGTLLAAIELARKCGAVVVKVLVLLEIDFLNGRSRIAEKYPEIEVIALHNA
;
A
#
# COMPACT_ATOMS: atom_id res chain seq x y z
N MET A 1 17.33 -0.76 -15.73
CA MET A 1 17.73 0.26 -14.71
C MET A 1 17.87 -0.45 -13.38
N GLU A 2 18.84 -0.10 -12.58
CA GLU A 2 18.94 -0.59 -11.19
C GLU A 2 17.91 0.09 -10.30
N PHE A 3 17.40 -0.62 -9.30
CA PHE A 3 16.37 -0.11 -8.39
C PHE A 3 16.78 1.22 -7.71
N ILE A 4 18.03 1.31 -7.21
CA ILE A 4 18.53 2.54 -6.55
C ILE A 4 18.43 3.76 -7.48
N LYS A 5 18.80 3.59 -8.76
CA LYS A 5 18.68 4.68 -9.75
C LYS A 5 17.23 5.04 -10.10
N ALA A 6 16.30 4.11 -9.90
CA ALA A 6 14.88 4.41 -10.07
C ALA A 6 14.36 5.35 -8.97
N LEU A 7 14.90 5.25 -7.76
CA LEU A 7 14.53 6.14 -6.64
C LEU A 7 14.93 7.60 -6.88
N ASP A 8 16.01 7.86 -7.65
CA ASP A 8 16.43 9.21 -8.01
C ASP A 8 15.38 10.00 -8.81
N LEU A 9 14.37 9.31 -9.34
CA LEU A 9 13.25 9.91 -10.06
C LEU A 9 12.08 10.31 -9.15
N ILE A 10 12.14 10.00 -7.85
CA ILE A 10 11.16 10.50 -6.89
C ILE A 10 11.41 11.98 -6.69
N ARG A 11 10.36 12.77 -6.83
CA ARG A 11 10.45 14.23 -6.76
C ARG A 11 9.92 14.73 -5.43
N GLU A 12 10.74 15.49 -4.71
CA GLU A 12 10.32 16.18 -3.51
C GLU A 12 9.57 17.46 -3.86
N ILE A 13 8.37 17.63 -3.32
CA ILE A 13 7.57 18.85 -3.48
C ILE A 13 7.39 19.44 -2.08
N PRO A 14 8.08 20.54 -1.77
CA PRO A 14 7.93 21.20 -0.48
C PRO A 14 6.55 21.86 -0.37
N ASP A 15 6.07 21.97 0.86
CA ASP A 15 4.84 22.66 1.23
C ASP A 15 3.56 22.13 0.54
N PHE A 16 3.50 20.82 0.26
CA PHE A 16 2.31 20.18 -0.33
C PHE A 16 1.83 18.99 0.52
N PRO A 17 0.51 18.86 0.78
CA PRO A 17 -0.60 19.78 0.44
C PRO A 17 -0.68 20.99 1.38
N LYS A 18 0.19 21.08 2.38
CA LYS A 18 0.22 22.15 3.38
C LYS A 18 1.67 22.57 3.67
N PRO A 19 1.89 23.83 4.13
CA PRO A 19 3.22 24.28 4.57
C PRO A 19 3.85 23.32 5.59
N GLY A 20 5.15 23.04 5.41
CA GLY A 20 5.95 22.16 6.27
C GLY A 20 5.91 20.66 5.90
N ILE A 21 5.09 20.25 4.92
CA ILE A 21 5.05 18.87 4.40
C ILE A 21 5.89 18.78 3.13
N ILE A 22 6.80 17.82 3.09
CA ILE A 22 7.52 17.44 1.86
C ILE A 22 6.82 16.23 1.27
N PHE A 23 6.15 16.44 0.14
CA PHE A 23 5.44 15.37 -0.55
C PHE A 23 6.38 14.61 -1.49
N GLN A 24 6.37 13.29 -1.40
CA GLN A 24 7.14 12.39 -2.25
C GLN A 24 6.32 12.02 -3.49
N ASP A 25 6.62 12.67 -4.61
CA ASP A 25 5.92 12.44 -5.89
C ASP A 25 6.62 11.36 -6.71
N ILE A 26 5.98 10.20 -6.80
CA ILE A 26 6.47 9.05 -7.59
C ILE A 26 6.09 9.13 -9.08
N THR A 27 5.38 10.16 -9.53
CA THR A 27 4.90 10.27 -10.92
C THR A 27 6.03 10.20 -11.96
N PRO A 28 7.19 10.88 -11.77
CA PRO A 28 8.29 10.76 -12.72
C PRO A 28 8.87 9.33 -12.79
N LEU A 29 8.90 8.62 -11.67
CA LEU A 29 9.31 7.21 -11.61
C LEU A 29 8.32 6.34 -12.40
N LEU A 30 7.02 6.51 -12.20
CA LEU A 30 5.98 5.76 -12.90
C LEU A 30 5.99 6.00 -14.41
N SER A 31 6.33 7.22 -14.86
CA SER A 31 6.40 7.58 -16.28
C SER A 31 7.64 7.02 -16.99
N SER A 32 8.65 6.57 -16.25
CA SER A 32 9.86 5.93 -16.80
C SER A 32 9.67 4.41 -16.90
N PRO A 33 9.60 3.82 -18.11
CA PRO A 33 9.36 2.37 -18.25
C PRO A 33 10.40 1.51 -17.53
N SER A 34 11.67 1.90 -17.58
CA SER A 34 12.76 1.16 -16.93
C SER A 34 12.78 1.30 -15.41
N ALA A 35 12.40 2.49 -14.87
CA ALA A 35 12.32 2.71 -13.44
C ALA A 35 11.12 1.98 -12.83
N PHE A 36 9.95 2.12 -13.44
CA PHE A 36 8.76 1.41 -13.00
C PHE A 36 8.96 -0.11 -13.01
N ALA A 37 9.53 -0.67 -14.09
CA ALA A 37 9.85 -2.09 -14.17
C ALA A 37 10.86 -2.52 -13.08
N ALA A 38 11.86 -1.69 -12.75
CA ALA A 38 12.83 -1.98 -11.69
C ALA A 38 12.16 -2.02 -10.30
N VAL A 39 11.26 -1.06 -10.01
CA VAL A 39 10.48 -1.05 -8.75
C VAL A 39 9.60 -2.29 -8.64
N ILE A 40 8.82 -2.61 -9.67
CA ILE A 40 7.95 -3.80 -9.64
C ILE A 40 8.78 -5.09 -9.54
N SER A 41 9.97 -5.14 -10.16
CA SER A 41 10.89 -6.27 -10.00
C SER A 41 11.36 -6.41 -8.56
N LYS A 42 11.74 -5.29 -7.91
CA LYS A 42 12.15 -5.28 -6.51
C LYS A 42 11.02 -5.69 -5.58
N MET A 43 9.81 -5.18 -5.79
CA MET A 43 8.63 -5.57 -5.02
C MET A 43 8.32 -7.07 -5.13
N SER A 44 8.58 -7.69 -6.29
CA SER A 44 8.30 -9.12 -6.50
C SER A 44 9.14 -10.07 -5.65
N GLU A 45 10.24 -9.60 -5.06
CA GLU A 45 11.05 -10.38 -4.11
C GLU A 45 10.31 -10.66 -2.79
N SER A 46 9.26 -9.89 -2.48
CA SER A 46 8.47 -10.00 -1.24
C SER A 46 7.29 -10.97 -1.33
N LEU A 47 7.10 -11.68 -2.44
CA LEU A 47 5.90 -12.48 -2.73
C LEU A 47 5.91 -13.92 -2.19
N ILE A 48 6.90 -14.30 -1.41
CA ILE A 48 6.93 -15.64 -0.80
C ILE A 48 5.68 -15.83 0.07
N ASP A 49 4.95 -16.92 -0.16
CA ASP A 49 3.71 -17.29 0.54
C ASP A 49 2.52 -16.34 0.33
N ILE A 50 2.49 -15.56 -0.75
CA ILE A 50 1.39 -14.66 -1.09
C ILE A 50 0.51 -15.28 -2.19
N GLU A 51 -0.82 -15.20 -2.00
CA GLU A 51 -1.81 -15.74 -2.93
C GLU A 51 -2.61 -14.64 -3.65
N VAL A 52 -2.68 -13.44 -3.05
CA VAL A 52 -3.40 -12.29 -3.63
C VAL A 52 -2.78 -10.98 -3.15
N ILE A 53 -2.88 -9.95 -3.96
CA ILE A 53 -2.38 -8.60 -3.66
C ILE A 53 -3.57 -7.67 -3.42
N GLY A 54 -3.58 -7.02 -2.27
CA GLY A 54 -4.50 -5.94 -1.95
C GLY A 54 -3.83 -4.59 -2.17
N GLY A 55 -4.37 -3.75 -3.04
CA GLY A 55 -3.83 -2.40 -3.28
C GLY A 55 -4.71 -1.31 -2.68
N VAL A 56 -4.10 -0.27 -2.14
CA VAL A 56 -4.83 0.86 -1.52
C VAL A 56 -4.98 2.01 -2.51
N GLU A 57 -6.19 2.58 -2.60
CA GLU A 57 -6.46 3.76 -3.47
C GLU A 57 -5.68 4.99 -2.98
N ALA A 58 -4.97 5.70 -3.86
CA ALA A 58 -4.97 5.53 -5.31
C ALA A 58 -3.62 4.96 -5.84
N ARG A 59 -2.47 5.37 -5.29
CA ARG A 59 -1.15 5.04 -5.84
C ARG A 59 -0.76 3.59 -5.57
N GLY A 60 -1.25 3.00 -4.47
CA GLY A 60 -1.13 1.57 -4.20
C GLY A 60 -1.78 0.69 -5.27
N PHE A 61 -2.79 1.19 -6.00
CA PHE A 61 -3.37 0.46 -7.15
C PHE A 61 -2.37 0.29 -8.29
N ILE A 62 -1.60 1.33 -8.60
CA ILE A 62 -0.65 1.31 -9.71
C ILE A 62 0.43 0.26 -9.45
N LEU A 63 1.02 0.31 -8.25
CA LEU A 63 2.07 -0.62 -7.84
C LEU A 63 1.52 -2.04 -7.65
N GLY A 64 0.40 -2.17 -6.92
CA GLY A 64 -0.20 -3.46 -6.60
C GLY A 64 -0.73 -4.19 -7.84
N SER A 65 -1.41 -3.51 -8.76
CA SER A 65 -1.90 -4.15 -10.00
C SER A 65 -0.77 -4.56 -10.94
N ALA A 66 0.27 -3.74 -11.06
CA ALA A 66 1.44 -4.08 -11.86
C ALA A 66 2.18 -5.30 -11.28
N LEU A 67 2.33 -5.34 -9.93
CA LEU A 67 2.94 -6.45 -9.22
C LEU A 67 2.11 -7.74 -9.38
N ALA A 68 0.79 -7.67 -9.21
CA ALA A 68 -0.13 -8.80 -9.37
C ALA A 68 -0.05 -9.37 -10.79
N SER A 69 -0.13 -8.51 -11.81
CA SER A 69 -0.03 -8.91 -13.22
C SER A 69 1.32 -9.57 -13.53
N LYS A 70 2.44 -8.99 -13.08
CA LYS A 70 3.78 -9.56 -13.27
C LYS A 70 3.93 -10.94 -12.65
N SER A 71 3.25 -11.17 -11.52
CA SER A 71 3.44 -12.38 -10.68
C SER A 71 2.32 -13.41 -10.84
N TYR A 72 1.39 -13.17 -11.77
CA TYR A 72 0.21 -14.02 -12.01
C TYR A 72 -0.67 -14.24 -10.77
N LEU A 73 -0.78 -13.20 -9.94
CA LEU A 73 -1.64 -13.17 -8.75
C LEU A 73 -2.90 -12.35 -8.99
N GLY A 74 -3.94 -12.60 -8.19
CA GLY A 74 -5.12 -11.76 -8.16
C GLY A 74 -4.84 -10.38 -7.53
N PHE A 75 -5.70 -9.40 -7.84
CA PHE A 75 -5.65 -8.05 -7.28
C PHE A 75 -6.99 -7.66 -6.65
N VAL A 76 -6.98 -7.19 -5.42
CA VAL A 76 -8.14 -6.68 -4.68
C VAL A 76 -7.95 -5.20 -4.38
N PRO A 77 -8.87 -4.31 -4.80
CA PRO A 77 -8.80 -2.88 -4.52
C PRO A 77 -9.42 -2.55 -3.16
N PHE A 78 -8.67 -1.86 -2.29
CA PHE A 78 -9.23 -1.13 -1.15
C PHE A 78 -9.54 0.30 -1.58
N ARG A 79 -10.80 0.69 -1.64
CA ARG A 79 -11.24 1.93 -2.25
C ARG A 79 -11.80 2.94 -1.26
N LYS A 80 -11.75 4.21 -1.63
CA LYS A 80 -12.46 5.26 -0.92
C LYS A 80 -13.97 4.97 -0.88
N LYS A 81 -14.62 5.36 0.20
CA LYS A 81 -16.06 5.14 0.44
C LYS A 81 -16.92 5.51 -0.77
N GLY A 82 -17.88 4.64 -1.07
CA GLY A 82 -18.87 4.82 -2.15
C GLY A 82 -18.32 4.62 -3.57
N LYS A 83 -17.10 4.03 -3.72
CA LYS A 83 -16.52 3.75 -5.04
C LYS A 83 -16.71 2.30 -5.51
N LEU A 84 -17.17 1.42 -4.62
CA LEU A 84 -17.41 0.01 -4.93
C LEU A 84 -18.92 -0.24 -5.12
N PRO A 85 -19.32 -0.97 -6.19
CA PRO A 85 -20.74 -1.08 -6.55
C PRO A 85 -21.50 -2.21 -5.84
N HIS A 86 -20.80 -3.13 -5.16
CA HIS A 86 -21.39 -4.27 -4.45
C HIS A 86 -21.35 -4.07 -2.93
N THR A 87 -21.84 -5.02 -2.15
CA THR A 87 -21.81 -4.97 -0.67
C THR A 87 -20.36 -4.87 -0.16
N THR A 88 -20.12 -3.94 0.75
CA THR A 88 -18.77 -3.62 1.26
C THR A 88 -18.70 -3.75 2.78
N PHE A 89 -17.47 -4.01 3.27
CA PHE A 89 -17.05 -3.62 4.60
C PHE A 89 -16.30 -2.30 4.52
N GLY A 90 -16.57 -1.38 5.46
CA GLY A 90 -15.88 -0.10 5.58
C GLY A 90 -15.04 -0.05 6.86
N ALA A 91 -13.94 0.70 6.80
CA ALA A 91 -13.11 1.05 7.97
C ALA A 91 -12.69 2.51 7.89
N GLN A 92 -12.92 3.23 8.98
CA GLN A 92 -12.50 4.62 9.13
C GLN A 92 -11.08 4.68 9.70
N TYR A 93 -10.33 5.68 9.26
CA TYR A 93 -9.00 5.98 9.80
C TYR A 93 -8.81 7.48 9.97
N GLY A 94 -8.05 7.84 11.01
CA GLY A 94 -7.75 9.23 11.32
C GLY A 94 -6.77 9.83 10.32
N LEU A 95 -7.07 11.06 9.90
CA LEU A 95 -6.14 11.98 9.24
C LEU A 95 -5.68 13.01 10.27
N GLU A 96 -4.70 13.85 9.94
CA GLU A 96 -4.32 14.99 10.79
C GLU A 96 -5.51 15.91 11.09
N TYR A 97 -6.47 15.98 10.16
CA TYR A 97 -7.72 16.73 10.29
C TYR A 97 -8.88 15.91 9.74
N GLY A 98 -9.64 15.27 10.66
CA GLY A 98 -10.83 14.50 10.33
C GLY A 98 -10.58 13.00 10.15
N TYR A 99 -11.52 12.35 9.49
CA TYR A 99 -11.50 10.92 9.21
C TYR A 99 -11.71 10.69 7.73
N ASP A 100 -11.06 9.68 7.21
CA ASP A 100 -11.35 9.15 5.89
C ASP A 100 -11.78 7.68 6.03
N GLU A 101 -12.39 7.12 4.99
CA GLU A 101 -12.92 5.76 5.03
C GLU A 101 -12.55 5.02 3.74
N ILE A 102 -12.06 3.80 3.90
CA ILE A 102 -11.88 2.87 2.78
C ILE A 102 -12.79 1.67 2.93
N GLU A 103 -13.09 1.05 1.80
CA GLU A 103 -14.01 -0.08 1.68
C GLU A 103 -13.36 -1.19 0.86
N VAL A 104 -13.81 -2.42 1.12
CA VAL A 104 -13.53 -3.61 0.31
C VAL A 104 -14.83 -4.39 0.12
N HIS A 105 -14.99 -5.09 -1.00
CA HIS A 105 -16.13 -5.99 -1.19
C HIS A 105 -16.12 -7.11 -0.14
N THR A 106 -17.29 -7.48 0.36
CA THR A 106 -17.43 -8.50 1.41
C THR A 106 -16.97 -9.89 0.96
N ASP A 107 -16.95 -10.14 -0.34
CA ASP A 107 -16.54 -11.39 -1.01
C ASP A 107 -15.17 -11.27 -1.71
N ALA A 108 -14.39 -10.24 -1.38
CA ALA A 108 -13.11 -9.96 -2.05
C ALA A 108 -12.03 -11.01 -1.82
N PHE A 109 -12.10 -11.75 -0.72
CA PHE A 109 -11.10 -12.74 -0.33
C PHE A 109 -11.74 -14.07 0.02
N GLN A 110 -11.00 -15.15 -0.20
CA GLN A 110 -11.34 -16.44 0.36
C GLN A 110 -10.88 -16.54 1.83
N VAL A 111 -11.61 -17.32 2.64
CA VAL A 111 -11.21 -17.53 4.03
C VAL A 111 -9.84 -18.22 4.10
N GLY A 112 -8.93 -17.63 4.87
CA GLY A 112 -7.55 -18.11 5.01
C GLY A 112 -6.61 -17.70 3.88
N GLN A 113 -7.09 -17.00 2.85
CA GLN A 113 -6.24 -16.56 1.73
C GLN A 113 -5.13 -15.59 2.18
N LYS A 114 -3.90 -15.87 1.79
CA LYS A 114 -2.72 -15.10 2.18
C LYS A 114 -2.56 -13.83 1.35
N VAL A 115 -2.59 -12.70 2.00
CA VAL A 115 -2.63 -11.35 1.38
C VAL A 115 -1.34 -10.58 1.63
N LEU A 116 -0.81 -9.96 0.58
CA LEU A 116 0.12 -8.84 0.64
C LEU A 116 -0.66 -7.53 0.42
N ILE A 117 -0.61 -6.60 1.36
CA ILE A 117 -1.16 -5.25 1.19
C ILE A 117 -0.08 -4.33 0.64
N VAL A 118 -0.40 -3.60 -0.43
CA VAL A 118 0.53 -2.71 -1.14
C VAL A 118 0.00 -1.27 -1.13
N ASP A 119 0.89 -0.34 -0.76
CA ASP A 119 0.70 1.10 -0.98
C ASP A 119 2.01 1.73 -1.47
N ASP A 120 2.00 2.99 -1.83
CA ASP A 120 3.22 3.69 -2.22
C ASP A 120 3.98 4.24 -1.01
N VAL A 121 3.28 4.70 0.03
CA VAL A 121 3.91 5.33 1.20
C VAL A 121 3.32 4.85 2.52
N LEU A 122 4.18 4.51 3.45
CA LEU A 122 3.86 4.35 4.86
C LEU A 122 4.20 5.66 5.59
N ALA A 123 3.16 6.43 5.90
CA ALA A 123 3.26 7.63 6.71
C ALA A 123 2.82 7.32 8.15
N THR A 124 1.65 7.78 8.58
CA THR A 124 1.10 7.49 9.93
C THR A 124 0.57 6.06 10.09
N GLY A 125 0.45 5.29 9.01
CA GLY A 125 -0.05 3.92 9.01
C GLY A 125 -1.58 3.77 9.09
N GLY A 126 -2.34 4.86 9.19
CA GLY A 126 -3.79 4.79 9.37
C GLY A 126 -4.50 4.03 8.25
N THR A 127 -4.21 4.34 7.00
CA THR A 127 -4.81 3.69 5.82
C THR A 127 -4.46 2.19 5.76
N LEU A 128 -3.19 1.85 5.99
CA LEU A 128 -2.74 0.46 6.00
C LEU A 128 -3.36 -0.36 7.13
N LEU A 129 -3.51 0.24 8.33
CA LEU A 129 -4.22 -0.39 9.44
C LEU A 129 -5.69 -0.67 9.09
N ALA A 130 -6.37 0.27 8.43
CA ALA A 130 -7.74 0.06 7.95
C ALA A 130 -7.81 -1.06 6.89
N ALA A 131 -6.87 -1.11 5.96
CA ALA A 131 -6.81 -2.16 4.94
C ALA A 131 -6.57 -3.55 5.56
N ILE A 132 -5.67 -3.65 6.56
CA ILE A 132 -5.43 -4.89 7.32
C ILE A 132 -6.72 -5.36 8.01
N GLU A 133 -7.41 -4.44 8.70
CA GLU A 133 -8.66 -4.75 9.40
C GLU A 133 -9.73 -5.27 8.43
N LEU A 134 -9.89 -4.61 7.29
CA LEU A 134 -10.85 -5.01 6.26
C LEU A 134 -10.55 -6.38 5.65
N ALA A 135 -9.29 -6.65 5.30
CA ALA A 135 -8.89 -7.95 4.78
C ALA A 135 -9.20 -9.07 5.78
N ARG A 136 -8.89 -8.87 7.06
CA ARG A 136 -9.20 -9.81 8.15
C ARG A 136 -10.71 -9.99 8.35
N LYS A 137 -11.48 -8.90 8.23
CA LYS A 137 -12.95 -8.96 8.32
C LYS A 137 -13.57 -9.81 7.20
N CYS A 138 -12.93 -9.85 6.03
CA CYS A 138 -13.28 -10.76 4.93
C CYS A 138 -12.79 -12.21 5.15
N GLY A 139 -12.07 -12.50 6.25
CA GLY A 139 -11.53 -13.82 6.55
C GLY A 139 -10.14 -14.10 5.97
N ALA A 140 -9.49 -13.14 5.35
CA ALA A 140 -8.14 -13.28 4.82
C ALA A 140 -7.05 -13.24 5.91
N VAL A 141 -5.88 -13.76 5.60
CA VAL A 141 -4.67 -13.71 6.44
C VAL A 141 -3.71 -12.71 5.83
N VAL A 142 -3.59 -11.53 6.44
CA VAL A 142 -2.58 -10.55 6.01
C VAL A 142 -1.21 -11.01 6.51
N VAL A 143 -0.33 -11.34 5.57
CA VAL A 143 1.03 -11.84 5.86
C VAL A 143 2.02 -10.68 5.91
N LYS A 144 1.90 -9.76 4.93
CA LYS A 144 2.85 -8.66 4.76
C LYS A 144 2.16 -7.37 4.34
N VAL A 145 2.80 -6.26 4.65
CA VAL A 145 2.57 -4.94 4.07
C VAL A 145 3.82 -4.52 3.33
N LEU A 146 3.68 -4.07 2.09
CA LEU A 146 4.79 -3.63 1.24
C LEU A 146 4.52 -2.22 0.72
N VAL A 147 5.45 -1.32 0.98
CA VAL A 147 5.41 0.06 0.49
C VAL A 147 6.71 0.40 -0.26
N LEU A 148 6.61 1.34 -1.19
CA LEU A 148 7.80 1.88 -1.86
C LEU A 148 8.60 2.75 -0.90
N LEU A 149 7.91 3.62 -0.15
CA LEU A 149 8.50 4.61 0.74
C LEU A 149 7.98 4.49 2.17
N GLU A 150 8.84 4.76 3.15
CA GLU A 150 8.45 4.97 4.54
C GLU A 150 8.92 6.34 5.03
N ILE A 151 8.05 7.06 5.72
CA ILE A 151 8.36 8.33 6.38
C ILE A 151 8.55 8.03 7.88
N ASP A 152 9.78 7.75 8.26
CA ASP A 152 10.13 7.16 9.57
C ASP A 152 9.61 7.96 10.76
N PHE A 153 9.71 9.29 10.72
CA PHE A 153 9.32 10.15 11.85
C PHE A 153 7.80 10.15 12.15
N LEU A 154 6.98 9.62 11.24
CA LEU A 154 5.52 9.48 11.45
C LEU A 154 5.11 8.20 12.16
N ASN A 155 6.08 7.32 12.45
CA ASN A 155 5.92 6.12 13.29
C ASN A 155 4.83 5.12 12.81
N GLY A 156 4.52 5.09 11.53
CA GLY A 156 3.49 4.19 10.99
C GLY A 156 3.80 2.72 11.21
N ARG A 157 5.06 2.31 11.04
CA ARG A 157 5.53 0.95 11.30
C ARG A 157 5.28 0.50 12.73
N SER A 158 5.63 1.34 13.71
CA SER A 158 5.40 1.04 15.14
C SER A 158 3.92 0.83 15.44
N ARG A 159 3.05 1.67 14.88
CA ARG A 159 1.59 1.53 15.05
C ARG A 159 1.03 0.24 14.46
N ILE A 160 1.57 -0.21 13.32
CA ILE A 160 1.19 -1.51 12.73
C ILE A 160 1.68 -2.64 13.63
N ALA A 161 2.93 -2.60 14.07
CA ALA A 161 3.54 -3.63 14.92
C ALA A 161 2.88 -3.74 16.30
N GLU A 162 2.42 -2.64 16.89
CA GLU A 162 1.65 -2.64 18.15
C GLU A 162 0.33 -3.40 18.02
N LYS A 163 -0.39 -3.23 16.90
CA LYS A 163 -1.70 -3.85 16.70
C LYS A 163 -1.61 -5.24 16.07
N TYR A 164 -0.62 -5.46 15.22
CA TYR A 164 -0.43 -6.67 14.41
C TYR A 164 1.05 -7.09 14.36
N PRO A 165 1.63 -7.54 15.48
CA PRO A 165 3.06 -7.84 15.57
C PRO A 165 3.50 -9.00 14.67
N GLU A 166 2.57 -9.81 14.19
CA GLU A 166 2.83 -10.93 13.28
C GLU A 166 2.94 -10.51 11.81
N ILE A 167 2.57 -9.28 11.45
CA ILE A 167 2.61 -8.79 10.08
C ILE A 167 3.99 -8.19 9.78
N GLU A 168 4.66 -8.74 8.78
CA GLU A 168 5.90 -8.18 8.28
C GLU A 168 5.64 -6.87 7.50
N VAL A 169 6.28 -5.77 7.90
CA VAL A 169 6.23 -4.48 7.19
C VAL A 169 7.52 -4.26 6.43
N ILE A 170 7.43 -4.17 5.12
CA ILE A 170 8.57 -3.97 4.21
C ILE A 170 8.43 -2.60 3.56
N ALA A 171 9.43 -1.74 3.73
CA ALA A 171 9.61 -0.52 2.97
C ALA A 171 10.86 -0.68 2.09
N LEU A 172 10.74 -0.33 0.81
CA LEU A 172 11.86 -0.45 -0.11
C LEU A 172 12.85 0.71 0.00
N HIS A 173 12.39 1.84 0.53
CA HIS A 173 13.20 3.03 0.77
C HIS A 173 12.62 3.85 1.93
N ASN A 174 13.51 4.49 2.72
CA ASN A 174 13.14 5.42 3.79
C ASN A 174 13.38 6.85 3.29
N ALA A 175 12.37 7.73 3.49
CA ALA A 175 12.37 9.11 3.03
C ALA A 175 12.32 10.11 4.20
#